data_0bcf229c623579ca33298d7094db9523
#
_entry.id   0bcf229c623579ca33298d7094db9523
#
_cell.length_a   1.000
_cell.length_b   1.000
_cell.length_c   1.000
_cell.angle_alpha   90.00
_cell.angle_beta   90.00
_cell.angle_gamma   90.00
#
_symmetry.space_group_name_H-M   'P 1'
#
loop_
_entity.id
_entity.type
_entity.pdbx_description
1 polymer ?
#
loop_
_entity_poly.entity_id
_entity_poly.type
_entity_poly.pdbx_seq_one_letter_code
_entity_poly.pdbx_strand_id
1 'polypeptide(L)'
;LQRGKNDRVDARRIAEYAMRYTDRLKQWKPKREVLERLQLLNGMRSRLVKALKVLKGHTKEAGRFLGKNEYMLLKKGTQESINAIESNIDRADKSIEALIKSDEILKRLSDLVTSVDSIGMVTCAAILVKTNEFQDFREAKKFACTSGLAPFEHSSGKSVRGKTRVSHRA
;
A
#
# COMPACT_ATOMS: atom_id res chain seq x y z
N LEU A 1 -5.85 -10.59 -35.90
CA LEU A 1 -5.04 -10.30 -34.72
C LEU A 1 -3.84 -9.43 -35.16
N GLN A 2 -3.96 -8.09 -35.03
CA GLN A 2 -2.81 -7.20 -35.25
C GLN A 2 -1.76 -7.42 -34.16
N ARG A 3 -0.65 -8.02 -34.54
CA ARG A 3 0.58 -8.13 -33.74
C ARG A 3 1.33 -6.79 -33.85
N GLY A 4 1.14 -5.90 -32.92
CA GLY A 4 1.92 -4.68 -32.82
C GLY A 4 1.40 -3.81 -31.69
N LYS A 5 2.14 -3.70 -30.60
CA LYS A 5 1.94 -2.65 -29.60
C LYS A 5 2.45 -1.35 -30.20
N ASN A 6 1.54 -0.40 -30.42
CA ASN A 6 1.87 0.93 -30.91
C ASN A 6 0.96 1.91 -30.16
N ASP A 7 1.55 2.89 -29.51
CA ASP A 7 0.85 3.89 -28.71
C ASP A 7 -0.27 4.60 -29.48
N ARG A 8 -0.06 4.84 -30.79
CA ARG A 8 -1.08 5.44 -31.66
C ARG A 8 -2.31 4.53 -31.83
N VAL A 9 -2.09 3.22 -31.96
CA VAL A 9 -3.18 2.23 -32.06
C VAL A 9 -3.92 2.11 -30.74
N ASP A 10 -3.21 2.10 -29.62
CA ASP A 10 -3.79 2.02 -28.30
C ASP A 10 -4.56 3.30 -27.94
N ALA A 11 -4.04 4.47 -28.27
CA ALA A 11 -4.75 5.75 -28.13
C ALA A 11 -6.07 5.76 -28.91
N ARG A 12 -6.07 5.27 -30.19
CA ARG A 12 -7.28 5.16 -30.98
C ARG A 12 -8.30 4.22 -30.34
N ARG A 13 -7.87 3.04 -29.87
CA ARG A 13 -8.75 2.07 -29.20
C ARG A 13 -9.36 2.63 -27.93
N ILE A 14 -8.56 3.37 -27.13
CA ILE A 14 -9.05 4.04 -25.93
C ILE A 14 -10.11 5.08 -26.30
N ALA A 15 -9.87 5.90 -27.32
CA ALA A 15 -10.83 6.89 -27.79
C ALA A 15 -12.13 6.24 -28.31
N GLU A 16 -12.03 5.19 -29.15
CA GLU A 16 -13.19 4.45 -29.63
C GLU A 16 -13.99 3.81 -28.49
N TYR A 17 -13.30 3.25 -27.49
CA TYR A 17 -13.95 2.70 -26.29
C TYR A 17 -14.67 3.79 -25.50
N ALA A 18 -14.03 4.93 -25.29
CA ALA A 18 -14.60 6.06 -24.59
C ALA A 18 -15.86 6.60 -25.29
N MET A 19 -15.84 6.67 -26.62
CA MET A 19 -17.01 7.12 -27.39
C MET A 19 -18.17 6.12 -27.35
N ARG A 20 -17.89 4.82 -27.38
CA ARG A 20 -18.94 3.77 -27.39
C ARG A 20 -19.58 3.54 -26.03
N TYR A 21 -18.86 3.79 -24.95
CA TYR A 21 -19.26 3.44 -23.58
C TYR A 21 -19.23 4.66 -22.65
N THR A 22 -19.66 5.81 -23.13
CA THR A 22 -19.73 7.05 -22.36
C THR A 22 -20.55 6.90 -21.08
N ASP A 23 -21.59 6.07 -21.11
CA ASP A 23 -22.45 5.71 -19.98
C ASP A 23 -21.73 4.90 -18.88
N ARG A 24 -20.65 4.21 -19.25
CA ARG A 24 -19.85 3.35 -18.36
C ARG A 24 -18.56 4.02 -17.88
N LEU A 25 -18.18 5.13 -18.48
CA LEU A 25 -16.98 5.83 -18.12
C LEU A 25 -17.14 6.49 -16.76
N LYS A 26 -16.19 6.21 -15.90
CA LYS A 26 -16.03 6.92 -14.64
C LYS A 26 -15.00 8.02 -14.83
N GLN A 27 -15.45 9.28 -14.84
CA GLN A 27 -14.54 10.41 -14.95
C GLN A 27 -13.54 10.38 -13.79
N TRP A 28 -12.25 10.44 -14.12
CA TRP A 28 -11.22 10.56 -13.11
C TRP A 28 -11.34 11.91 -12.38
N LYS A 29 -11.29 11.87 -11.05
CA LYS A 29 -11.23 13.06 -10.21
C LYS A 29 -9.94 13.00 -9.40
N PRO A 30 -9.20 14.10 -9.28
CA PRO A 30 -8.02 14.15 -8.43
C PRO A 30 -8.43 13.87 -6.97
N LYS A 31 -7.54 13.24 -6.24
CA LYS A 31 -7.70 13.10 -4.79
C LYS A 31 -7.58 14.47 -4.12
N ARG A 32 -8.15 14.61 -2.93
CA ARG A 32 -7.93 15.81 -2.11
C ARG A 32 -6.43 15.94 -1.77
N GLU A 33 -5.91 17.16 -1.78
CA GLU A 33 -4.48 17.42 -1.50
C GLU A 33 -4.03 16.80 -0.17
N VAL A 34 -4.86 16.89 0.87
CA VAL A 34 -4.56 16.28 2.17
C VAL A 34 -4.38 14.76 2.07
N LEU A 35 -5.15 14.09 1.22
CA LEU A 35 -5.05 12.65 1.00
C LEU A 35 -3.80 12.29 0.20
N GLU A 36 -3.38 13.12 -0.74
CA GLU A 36 -2.09 12.95 -1.46
C GLU A 36 -0.90 13.10 -0.51
N ARG A 37 -0.96 14.09 0.40
CA ARG A 37 0.04 14.25 1.47
C ARG A 37 0.09 13.05 2.41
N LEU A 38 -1.09 12.52 2.79
CA LEU A 38 -1.18 11.32 3.62
C LEU A 38 -0.59 10.10 2.89
N GLN A 39 -0.85 9.97 1.59
CA GLN A 39 -0.27 8.92 0.74
C GLN A 39 1.26 9.01 0.67
N LEU A 40 1.81 10.22 0.55
CA LEU A 40 3.26 10.47 0.55
C LEU A 40 3.89 10.04 1.87
N LEU A 41 3.34 10.47 3.00
CA LEU A 41 3.82 10.13 4.35
C LEU A 41 3.78 8.61 4.58
N ASN A 42 2.67 7.97 4.24
CA ASN A 42 2.50 6.54 4.39
C ASN A 42 3.49 5.74 3.51
N GLY A 43 3.71 6.19 2.28
CA GLY A 43 4.72 5.64 1.38
C GLY A 43 6.15 5.81 1.88
N MET A 44 6.49 6.97 2.45
CA MET A 44 7.79 7.23 3.08
C MET A 44 8.00 6.29 4.27
N ARG A 45 7.04 6.22 5.19
CA ARG A 45 7.07 5.31 6.33
C ARG A 45 7.29 3.85 5.91
N SER A 46 6.54 3.40 4.92
CA SER A 46 6.63 2.02 4.40
C SER A 46 8.04 1.69 3.89
N ARG A 47 8.69 2.64 3.20
CA ARG A 47 10.07 2.47 2.73
C ARG A 47 11.07 2.41 3.89
N LEU A 48 10.91 3.25 4.92
CA LEU A 48 11.74 3.22 6.12
C LEU A 48 11.61 1.90 6.87
N VAL A 49 10.39 1.39 7.05
CA VAL A 49 10.16 0.08 7.70
C VAL A 49 10.81 -1.05 6.90
N LYS A 50 10.74 -1.03 5.57
CA LYS A 50 11.43 -2.02 4.72
C LYS A 50 12.94 -1.95 4.88
N ALA A 51 13.52 -0.75 4.88
CA ALA A 51 14.96 -0.55 5.08
C ALA A 51 15.41 -1.05 6.46
N LEU A 52 14.66 -0.72 7.52
CA LEU A 52 14.90 -1.20 8.87
C LEU A 52 14.90 -2.73 8.95
N LYS A 53 13.88 -3.35 8.32
CA LYS A 53 13.76 -4.81 8.29
C LYS A 53 14.97 -5.48 7.61
N VAL A 54 15.45 -4.91 6.51
CA VAL A 54 16.63 -5.43 5.80
C VAL A 54 17.88 -5.32 6.69
N LEU A 55 18.14 -4.14 7.29
CA LEU A 55 19.31 -3.93 8.15
C LEU A 55 19.29 -4.83 9.40
N LYS A 56 18.16 -4.89 10.09
CA LYS A 56 18.02 -5.75 11.30
C LYS A 56 18.08 -7.24 10.94
N GLY A 57 17.48 -7.63 9.82
CA GLY A 57 17.50 -9.01 9.32
C GLY A 57 18.92 -9.48 9.03
N HIS A 58 19.66 -8.70 8.24
CA HIS A 58 21.05 -9.00 7.91
C HIS A 58 21.94 -9.12 9.16
N THR A 59 21.83 -8.18 10.10
CA THR A 59 22.60 -8.23 11.36
C THR A 59 22.26 -9.47 12.18
N LYS A 60 20.99 -9.84 12.26
CA LYS A 60 20.54 -11.04 12.99
C LYS A 60 21.03 -12.34 12.33
N GLU A 61 20.99 -12.43 11.01
CA GLU A 61 21.46 -13.61 10.25
C GLU A 61 22.97 -13.77 10.38
N ALA A 62 23.73 -12.68 10.20
CA ALA A 62 25.17 -12.65 10.33
C ALA A 62 25.65 -13.17 11.71
N GLY A 63 24.91 -12.87 12.78
CA GLY A 63 25.23 -13.35 14.14
C GLY A 63 25.19 -14.87 14.31
N ARG A 64 24.67 -15.62 13.33
CA ARG A 64 24.68 -17.10 13.35
C ARG A 64 25.94 -17.70 12.76
N PHE A 65 26.68 -16.95 11.96
CA PHE A 65 27.80 -17.43 11.18
C PHE A 65 29.13 -16.72 11.51
N LEU A 66 29.06 -15.49 12.05
CA LEU A 66 30.23 -14.69 12.38
C LEU A 66 30.76 -15.00 13.78
N GLY A 67 32.07 -14.85 13.96
CA GLY A 67 32.69 -14.82 15.25
C GLY A 67 32.22 -13.62 16.08
N LYS A 68 32.46 -13.66 17.39
CA LYS A 68 31.96 -12.63 18.34
C LYS A 68 32.47 -11.22 17.99
N ASN A 69 33.73 -11.11 17.58
CA ASN A 69 34.36 -9.82 17.28
C ASN A 69 33.79 -9.20 15.98
N GLU A 70 33.68 -10.00 14.94
CA GLU A 70 33.13 -9.60 13.64
C GLU A 70 31.66 -9.22 13.75
N TYR A 71 30.89 -9.97 14.55
CA TYR A 71 29.50 -9.64 14.83
C TYR A 71 29.36 -8.31 15.58
N MET A 72 30.22 -8.06 16.58
CA MET A 72 30.21 -6.80 17.32
C MET A 72 30.59 -5.61 16.42
N LEU A 73 31.53 -5.79 15.51
CA LEU A 73 31.93 -4.77 14.53
C LEU A 73 30.73 -4.43 13.61
N LEU A 74 30.08 -5.44 13.04
CA LEU A 74 28.90 -5.27 12.18
C LEU A 74 27.77 -4.56 12.93
N LYS A 75 27.48 -5.02 14.16
CA LYS A 75 26.41 -4.44 14.99
C LYS A 75 26.68 -2.97 15.33
N LYS A 76 27.90 -2.63 15.72
CA LYS A 76 28.28 -1.23 16.00
C LYS A 76 28.19 -0.38 14.73
N GLY A 77 28.68 -0.86 13.61
CA GLY A 77 28.66 -0.12 12.35
C GLY A 77 27.26 0.14 11.78
N THR A 78 26.26 -0.68 12.14
CA THR A 78 24.88 -0.51 11.67
C THR A 78 23.95 0.19 12.67
N GLN A 79 24.35 0.27 13.94
CA GLN A 79 23.47 0.73 15.03
C GLN A 79 22.98 2.18 14.85
N GLU A 80 23.85 3.10 14.44
CA GLU A 80 23.47 4.50 14.21
C GLU A 80 22.44 4.63 13.09
N SER A 81 22.64 3.90 11.99
CA SER A 81 21.68 3.87 10.87
C SER A 81 20.33 3.30 11.31
N ILE A 82 20.32 2.24 12.10
CA ILE A 82 19.10 1.67 12.68
C ILE A 82 18.37 2.69 13.53
N ASN A 83 19.08 3.34 14.48
CA ASN A 83 18.50 4.34 15.37
C ASN A 83 17.94 5.54 14.59
N ALA A 84 18.65 6.01 13.57
CA ALA A 84 18.20 7.10 12.70
C ALA A 84 16.92 6.73 11.93
N ILE A 85 16.84 5.50 11.40
CA ILE A 85 15.65 5.03 10.68
C ILE A 85 14.46 4.90 11.64
N GLU A 86 14.67 4.35 12.85
CA GLU A 86 13.61 4.24 13.87
C GLU A 86 13.07 5.62 14.25
N SER A 87 13.95 6.58 14.52
CA SER A 87 13.55 7.97 14.78
C SER A 87 12.78 8.61 13.62
N ASN A 88 13.14 8.29 12.37
CA ASN A 88 12.43 8.77 11.18
C ASN A 88 11.04 8.12 11.04
N ILE A 89 10.89 6.85 11.42
CA ILE A 89 9.59 6.17 11.45
C ILE A 89 8.68 6.84 12.49
N ASP A 90 9.17 7.10 13.70
CA ASP A 90 8.40 7.77 14.75
C ASP A 90 7.95 9.19 14.32
N ARG A 91 8.85 9.92 13.63
CA ARG A 91 8.49 11.22 13.06
C ARG A 91 7.41 11.13 11.98
N ALA A 92 7.51 10.11 11.12
CA ALA A 92 6.49 9.86 10.10
C ALA A 92 5.14 9.52 10.72
N ASP A 93 5.12 8.70 11.79
CA ASP A 93 3.90 8.32 12.51
C ASP A 93 3.23 9.55 13.16
N LYS A 94 3.99 10.40 13.82
CA LYS A 94 3.50 11.67 14.38
C LYS A 94 2.96 12.60 13.30
N SER A 95 3.62 12.67 12.15
CA SER A 95 3.17 13.51 11.02
C SER A 95 1.86 13.00 10.40
N ILE A 96 1.71 11.67 10.28
CA ILE A 96 0.47 11.03 9.81
C ILE A 96 -0.67 11.35 10.78
N GLU A 97 -0.45 11.17 12.08
CA GLU A 97 -1.46 11.45 13.10
C GLU A 97 -1.86 12.93 13.13
N ALA A 98 -0.89 13.85 13.07
CA ALA A 98 -1.15 15.28 13.03
C ALA A 98 -1.95 15.69 11.79
N LEU A 99 -1.60 15.12 10.61
CA LEU A 99 -2.31 15.40 9.38
C LEU A 99 -3.77 14.90 9.42
N ILE A 100 -4.02 13.71 9.94
CA ILE A 100 -5.37 13.16 10.10
C ILE A 100 -6.20 14.03 11.06
N LYS A 101 -5.59 14.45 12.18
CA LYS A 101 -6.27 15.30 13.18
C LYS A 101 -6.57 16.71 12.67
N SER A 102 -5.81 17.22 11.71
CA SER A 102 -5.99 18.58 11.17
C SER A 102 -7.12 18.69 10.14
N ASP A 103 -7.61 17.57 9.60
CA ASP A 103 -8.70 17.55 8.62
C ASP A 103 -9.94 16.85 9.21
N GLU A 104 -11.06 17.56 9.24
CA GLU A 104 -12.29 17.07 9.89
C GLU A 104 -12.82 15.77 9.28
N ILE A 105 -12.71 15.61 7.96
CA ILE A 105 -13.20 14.42 7.26
C ILE A 105 -12.30 13.23 7.60
N LEU A 106 -10.97 13.41 7.51
CA LEU A 106 -10.03 12.35 7.87
C LEU A 106 -10.13 11.96 9.33
N LYS A 107 -10.29 12.93 10.23
CA LYS A 107 -10.48 12.69 11.66
C LYS A 107 -11.71 11.83 11.92
N ARG A 108 -12.88 12.25 11.39
CA ARG A 108 -14.14 11.50 11.54
C ARG A 108 -14.02 10.07 10.99
N LEU A 109 -13.44 9.90 9.80
CA LEU A 109 -13.25 8.58 9.20
C LEU A 109 -12.24 7.75 10.00
N SER A 110 -11.19 8.38 10.52
CA SER A 110 -10.22 7.72 11.38
C SER A 110 -10.84 7.21 12.67
N ASP A 111 -11.68 8.00 13.33
CA ASP A 111 -12.37 7.61 14.56
C ASP A 111 -13.27 6.37 14.31
N LEU A 112 -13.95 6.35 13.16
CA LEU A 112 -14.76 5.19 12.74
C LEU A 112 -13.92 3.94 12.45
N VAL A 113 -12.80 4.10 11.73
CA VAL A 113 -11.93 2.97 11.35
C VAL A 113 -11.19 2.40 12.56
N THR A 114 -10.70 3.27 13.44
CA THR A 114 -9.95 2.85 14.64
C THR A 114 -10.85 2.35 15.77
N SER A 115 -12.17 2.52 15.67
CA SER A 115 -13.11 1.87 16.60
C SER A 115 -13.17 0.34 16.43
N VAL A 116 -12.64 -0.17 15.31
CA VAL A 116 -12.50 -1.61 15.10
C VAL A 116 -11.25 -2.11 15.80
N ASP A 117 -11.41 -3.12 16.65
CA ASP A 117 -10.31 -3.72 17.39
C ASP A 117 -9.15 -4.13 16.47
N SER A 118 -7.92 -3.90 16.91
CA SER A 118 -6.68 -4.19 16.20
C SER A 118 -6.37 -3.32 14.98
N ILE A 119 -7.19 -2.33 14.65
CA ILE A 119 -6.88 -1.33 13.63
C ILE A 119 -6.26 -0.08 14.28
N GLY A 120 -4.95 0.03 14.17
CA GLY A 120 -4.22 1.24 14.61
C GLY A 120 -4.16 2.33 13.54
N MET A 121 -3.65 3.51 13.93
CA MET A 121 -3.57 4.71 13.08
C MET A 121 -2.87 4.49 11.74
N VAL A 122 -1.79 3.69 11.71
CA VAL A 122 -1.05 3.39 10.48
C VAL A 122 -1.89 2.58 9.49
N THR A 123 -2.60 1.57 9.99
CA THR A 123 -3.52 0.76 9.18
C THR A 123 -4.68 1.60 8.69
N CYS A 124 -5.22 2.46 9.57
CA CYS A 124 -6.26 3.42 9.23
C CYS A 124 -5.81 4.35 8.08
N ALA A 125 -4.63 4.96 8.18
CA ALA A 125 -4.06 5.81 7.13
C ALA A 125 -3.95 5.08 5.78
N ALA A 126 -3.49 3.81 5.81
CA ALA A 126 -3.40 2.99 4.60
C ALA A 126 -4.78 2.72 3.97
N ILE A 127 -5.79 2.42 4.80
CA ILE A 127 -7.17 2.21 4.35
C ILE A 127 -7.73 3.49 3.73
N LEU A 128 -7.61 4.64 4.39
CA LEU A 128 -8.13 5.92 3.89
C LEU A 128 -7.51 6.29 2.53
N VAL A 129 -6.20 6.12 2.39
CA VAL A 129 -5.50 6.37 1.12
C VAL A 129 -5.93 5.39 0.02
N LYS A 130 -6.01 4.09 0.35
CA LYS A 130 -6.33 3.03 -0.60
C LYS A 130 -7.76 3.11 -1.11
N THR A 131 -8.69 3.52 -0.25
CA THR A 131 -10.13 3.61 -0.56
C THR A 131 -10.55 4.98 -1.07
N ASN A 132 -9.63 5.94 -1.14
CA ASN A 132 -9.96 7.33 -1.43
C ASN A 132 -11.11 7.81 -0.52
N GLU A 133 -10.88 7.72 0.81
CA GLU A 133 -11.88 8.08 1.83
C GLU A 133 -13.21 7.29 1.65
N PHE A 134 -13.11 6.02 1.28
CA PHE A 134 -14.22 5.12 0.95
C PHE A 134 -15.05 5.51 -0.28
N GLN A 135 -14.61 6.50 -1.08
CA GLN A 135 -15.34 6.91 -2.28
C GLN A 135 -15.21 5.91 -3.44
N ASP A 136 -14.10 5.14 -3.49
CA ASP A 136 -13.84 4.20 -4.58
C ASP A 136 -14.50 2.83 -4.37
N PHE A 137 -14.94 2.53 -3.15
CA PHE A 137 -15.53 1.25 -2.78
C PHE A 137 -16.92 1.44 -2.15
N ARG A 138 -17.96 1.03 -2.88
CA ARG A 138 -19.34 1.01 -2.36
C ARG A 138 -19.70 -0.28 -1.63
N GLU A 139 -18.92 -1.34 -1.84
CA GLU A 139 -19.20 -2.67 -1.31
C GLU A 139 -17.96 -3.20 -0.56
N ALA A 140 -18.18 -3.68 0.66
CA ALA A 140 -17.11 -4.27 1.49
C ALA A 140 -16.41 -5.45 0.80
N LYS A 141 -17.16 -6.24 0.00
CA LYS A 141 -16.62 -7.37 -0.75
C LYS A 141 -15.58 -6.94 -1.78
N LYS A 142 -15.80 -5.83 -2.49
CA LYS A 142 -14.83 -5.29 -3.47
C LYS A 142 -13.57 -4.79 -2.78
N PHE A 143 -13.72 -4.17 -1.62
CA PHE A 143 -12.58 -3.76 -0.81
C PHE A 143 -11.77 -4.97 -0.30
N ALA A 144 -12.44 -6.01 0.20
CA ALA A 144 -11.78 -7.25 0.64
C ALA A 144 -11.00 -7.92 -0.51
N CYS A 145 -11.55 -7.95 -1.74
CA CYS A 145 -10.85 -8.46 -2.91
C CYS A 145 -9.57 -7.65 -3.21
N THR A 146 -9.67 -6.31 -3.18
CA THR A 146 -8.54 -5.41 -3.47
C THR A 146 -7.46 -5.46 -2.38
N SER A 147 -7.87 -5.74 -1.14
CA SER A 147 -6.96 -5.88 0.01
C SER A 147 -6.33 -7.28 0.12
N GLY A 148 -6.57 -8.18 -0.84
CA GLY A 148 -6.00 -9.52 -0.83
C GLY A 148 -6.59 -10.45 0.24
N LEU A 149 -7.74 -10.11 0.82
CA LEU A 149 -8.42 -10.92 1.84
C LEU A 149 -9.35 -11.96 1.22
N ALA A 150 -9.91 -11.67 0.05
CA ALA A 150 -10.82 -12.59 -0.63
C ALA A 150 -10.06 -13.38 -1.71
N PRO A 151 -10.08 -14.72 -1.66
CA PRO A 151 -9.48 -15.55 -2.69
C PRO A 151 -10.36 -15.55 -3.95
N PHE A 152 -9.70 -15.55 -5.12
CA PHE A 152 -10.36 -15.71 -6.40
C PHE A 152 -10.23 -17.14 -6.88
N GLU A 153 -11.31 -17.69 -7.43
CA GLU A 153 -11.25 -18.96 -8.13
C GLU A 153 -10.41 -18.80 -9.42
N HIS A 154 -9.52 -19.73 -9.63
CA HIS A 154 -8.72 -19.81 -10.85
C HIS A 154 -9.20 -21.02 -11.65
N SER A 155 -10.25 -20.82 -12.45
CA SER A 155 -10.78 -21.84 -13.35
C SER A 155 -10.77 -21.32 -14.78
N SER A 156 -10.42 -22.19 -15.73
CA SER A 156 -10.52 -21.91 -17.16
C SER A 156 -11.19 -23.11 -17.83
N GLY A 157 -12.41 -22.90 -18.33
CA GLY A 157 -13.22 -23.96 -18.93
C GLY A 157 -13.53 -25.11 -17.97
N LYS A 158 -13.76 -26.30 -18.52
CA LYS A 158 -14.06 -27.52 -17.72
C LYS A 158 -12.82 -28.25 -17.22
N SER A 159 -11.64 -28.00 -17.78
CA SER A 159 -10.42 -28.79 -17.60
C SER A 159 -9.39 -28.20 -16.62
N VAL A 160 -9.43 -26.87 -16.36
CA VAL A 160 -8.46 -26.24 -15.47
C VAL A 160 -9.13 -25.78 -14.19
N ARG A 161 -8.85 -26.48 -13.08
CA ARG A 161 -9.20 -26.05 -11.72
C ARG A 161 -7.91 -25.80 -10.93
N GLY A 162 -7.48 -24.54 -10.91
CA GLY A 162 -6.35 -24.11 -10.09
C GLY A 162 -6.77 -23.85 -8.64
N LYS A 163 -5.77 -23.85 -7.72
CA LYS A 163 -6.02 -23.43 -6.33
C LYS A 163 -6.46 -21.96 -6.32
N THR A 164 -7.48 -21.66 -5.52
CA THR A 164 -7.90 -20.28 -5.24
C THR A 164 -6.72 -19.46 -4.72
N ARG A 165 -6.52 -18.26 -5.26
CA ARG A 165 -5.40 -17.38 -4.90
C ARG A 165 -5.91 -15.98 -4.56
N VAL A 166 -5.27 -15.34 -3.60
CA VAL A 166 -5.48 -13.93 -3.31
C VAL A 166 -4.73 -13.05 -4.32
N SER A 167 -5.21 -11.82 -4.52
CA SER A 167 -4.53 -10.87 -5.40
C SER A 167 -3.15 -10.50 -4.86
N HIS A 168 -2.10 -10.59 -5.68
CA HIS A 168 -0.75 -10.10 -5.34
C HIS A 168 -0.61 -8.57 -5.43
N ARG A 169 -1.67 -7.86 -5.80
CA ARG A 169 -1.72 -6.38 -5.89
C ARG A 169 -2.22 -5.70 -4.61
N ALA A 170 -2.44 -6.48 -3.56
CA ALA A 170 -2.89 -5.99 -2.27
C ALA A 170 -1.74 -5.39 -1.44
#